data_1e0173bd84fe58a916b043edd005df09
#
_entry.id   1e0173bd84fe58a916b043edd005df09
#
_cell.length_a   1.000
_cell.length_b   1.000
_cell.length_c   1.000
_cell.angle_alpha   90.00
_cell.angle_beta   90.00
_cell.angle_gamma   90.00
#
_symmetry.space_group_name_H-M   'P 1'
#
loop_
_entity.id
_entity.type
_entity.pdbx_description
1 polymer ?
#
loop_
_entity_poly.entity_id
_entity_poly.type
_entity_poly.pdbx_seq_one_letter_code
_entity_poly.pdbx_strand_id
1 'polypeptide(L)'
;MRPLSYILEPFPVDSHFFIMGAFLLTVTGQVTMDMESTFHQHPASNESATWHSGRYWQPKGIPTPHPCGNFSYPPPPHDKKRTGPRPCPVCYVPAEQAMDSMPTSLSVSPVLRDLNYVIEETSVKTELEGGSTFGGHPTLQQRNESFDIKESMTVHCGFVKGMKPGRGTLFDINDADLLEMEQCHGIVVASAIFGNYDIMQHPKNISEATKRSACFYMFVDEETAAYINNSTELDRTKRVGLWRVVVVRNLPYDDPRRNGKVPKLLLHRLFPNIQYSIWIDGKLELVVDPHLILERLLWRENATFAISRHYKRFDVFEEGKANKAAKKYDSASIDAQLEFYKREGLTHYSPDKLPITSDVPEGCVIVREHIPITNLFTCLWFNEVDRFTPRDQLSFSTVRDKIMAIVDLKLNMFDDCQRRNFVNQVYHKDVMRQKSSPPPRLSSNIESRSSNSQSDRTTRFQPGKPVRNGRYKKPRSRCRHSGRKTF
;
A
#
# COMPACT_ATOMS: atom_id res chain seq x y z
N MET A 1 0.28 28.97 -57.62
CA MET A 1 -1.09 29.47 -57.85
C MET A 1 -1.62 29.94 -56.50
N ARG A 2 -2.29 31.10 -56.54
CA ARG A 2 -2.52 32.03 -55.44
C ARG A 2 -3.39 31.48 -54.28
N PRO A 3 -3.28 32.09 -53.07
CA PRO A 3 -4.13 31.78 -51.89
C PRO A 3 -5.44 32.56 -51.91
N LEU A 4 -6.47 31.98 -51.33
CA LEU A 4 -7.77 32.66 -51.03
C LEU A 4 -7.85 32.97 -49.55
N SER A 5 -7.87 34.27 -49.28
CA SER A 5 -8.20 34.91 -48.05
C SER A 5 -9.73 34.92 -47.86
N TYR A 6 -10.22 34.64 -46.64
CA TYR A 6 -11.58 35.03 -46.24
C TYR A 6 -11.54 35.88 -44.96
N ILE A 7 -12.33 36.92 -45.07
CA ILE A 7 -12.45 38.12 -44.28
C ILE A 7 -13.30 37.83 -43.04
N LEU A 8 -12.89 38.38 -41.89
CA LEU A 8 -13.65 38.53 -40.67
C LEU A 8 -14.67 39.66 -40.79
N GLU A 9 -15.93 39.41 -40.37
CA GLU A 9 -16.86 40.47 -39.97
C GLU A 9 -17.39 40.17 -38.56
N PRO A 10 -17.57 41.25 -37.71
CA PRO A 10 -18.05 41.09 -36.34
C PRO A 10 -19.58 41.34 -36.24
N PHE A 11 -20.24 40.64 -35.31
CA PHE A 11 -21.62 40.95 -34.91
C PHE A 11 -21.72 41.33 -33.43
N PRO A 12 -22.77 42.10 -33.04
CA PRO A 12 -22.67 43.13 -32.03
C PRO A 12 -23.11 42.69 -30.63
N VAL A 13 -22.64 43.49 -29.68
CA VAL A 13 -22.96 43.53 -28.26
C VAL A 13 -24.40 44.04 -28.04
N ASP A 14 -25.22 43.32 -27.31
CA ASP A 14 -26.44 43.85 -26.70
C ASP A 14 -26.36 43.80 -25.19
N SER A 15 -26.44 45.01 -24.65
CA SER A 15 -26.47 45.35 -23.24
C SER A 15 -27.93 45.29 -22.72
N HIS A 16 -28.20 44.53 -21.68
CA HIS A 16 -29.32 44.85 -20.79
C HIS A 16 -28.94 44.84 -19.34
N PHE A 17 -28.91 46.07 -18.83
CA PHE A 17 -28.99 46.45 -17.42
C PHE A 17 -30.27 45.95 -16.76
N PHE A 18 -30.21 45.37 -15.59
CA PHE A 18 -31.27 45.47 -14.59
C PHE A 18 -30.65 45.72 -13.21
N ILE A 19 -31.02 46.93 -12.70
CA ILE A 19 -30.81 47.38 -11.33
C ILE A 19 -32.08 47.06 -10.55
N MET A 20 -31.95 46.57 -9.33
CA MET A 20 -32.80 46.77 -8.13
C MET A 20 -32.40 45.66 -7.12
N GLY A 21 -32.24 45.89 -5.86
CA GLY A 21 -32.50 46.96 -4.96
C GLY A 21 -32.06 46.51 -3.56
N ALA A 22 -31.43 47.40 -2.85
CA ALA A 22 -30.97 47.20 -1.48
C ALA A 22 -32.16 47.14 -0.50
N PHE A 23 -32.13 46.20 0.45
CA PHE A 23 -32.85 46.34 1.72
C PHE A 23 -31.88 46.19 2.88
N LEU A 24 -31.58 47.29 3.51
CA LEU A 24 -31.02 47.40 4.86
C LEU A 24 -32.11 47.08 5.87
N LEU A 25 -31.83 46.17 6.79
CA LEU A 25 -32.50 46.11 8.07
C LEU A 25 -31.45 45.98 9.17
N THR A 26 -31.21 47.11 9.81
CA THR A 26 -30.49 47.27 11.07
C THR A 26 -31.40 46.84 12.22
N VAL A 27 -30.92 45.90 13.04
CA VAL A 27 -31.47 45.71 14.39
C VAL A 27 -30.25 45.76 15.37
N THR A 28 -30.22 46.87 16.08
CA THR A 28 -29.37 47.10 17.24
C THR A 28 -29.97 46.38 18.46
N GLY A 29 -29.20 45.55 19.12
CA GLY A 29 -29.50 45.00 20.44
C GLY A 29 -28.23 44.83 21.24
N GLN A 30 -27.90 45.84 22.05
CA GLN A 30 -26.87 45.77 23.08
C GLN A 30 -27.41 44.91 24.25
N VAL A 31 -26.65 43.93 24.67
CA VAL A 31 -26.75 43.30 26.00
C VAL A 31 -25.37 43.36 26.62
N THR A 32 -25.27 44.23 27.60
CA THR A 32 -24.15 44.30 28.55
C THR A 32 -24.31 43.18 29.57
N MET A 33 -23.28 42.38 29.80
CA MET A 33 -23.14 41.59 31.01
C MET A 33 -21.74 41.77 31.58
N ASP A 34 -21.75 42.03 32.87
CA ASP A 34 -20.63 42.43 33.71
C ASP A 34 -19.58 41.32 33.87
N MET A 35 -18.33 41.76 33.86
CA MET A 35 -17.17 40.98 34.34
C MET A 35 -17.05 41.12 35.86
N GLU A 36 -17.18 40.02 36.59
CA GLU A 36 -16.57 39.89 37.90
C GLU A 36 -15.42 38.91 37.87
N SER A 37 -14.25 39.42 38.18
CA SER A 37 -13.00 38.72 38.35
C SER A 37 -12.89 38.14 39.74
N THR A 38 -12.66 36.84 39.88
CA THR A 38 -12.11 36.28 41.15
C THR A 38 -10.84 35.50 40.83
N PHE A 39 -9.72 36.08 41.18
CA PHE A 39 -8.43 35.44 41.28
C PHE A 39 -8.41 34.51 42.48
N HIS A 40 -8.19 33.21 42.29
CA HIS A 40 -7.66 32.33 43.31
C HIS A 40 -6.31 31.77 42.86
N GLN A 41 -5.28 32.24 43.57
CA GLN A 41 -3.93 31.67 43.57
C GLN A 41 -3.98 30.35 44.34
N HIS A 42 -3.43 29.28 43.76
CA HIS A 42 -2.97 28.10 44.49
C HIS A 42 -1.52 27.73 44.10
N PRO A 43 -0.75 27.17 45.04
CA PRO A 43 0.70 27.18 45.00
C PRO A 43 1.29 26.08 44.13
N ALA A 44 2.50 26.35 43.64
CA ALA A 44 3.33 25.42 42.90
C ALA A 44 3.71 24.18 43.74
N SER A 45 3.38 23.00 43.31
CA SER A 45 4.01 21.74 43.72
C SER A 45 4.77 21.15 42.57
N ASN A 46 6.09 21.01 42.75
CA ASN A 46 6.98 20.24 41.90
C ASN A 46 6.58 18.75 41.98
N GLU A 47 6.01 18.20 40.93
CA GLU A 47 5.99 16.78 40.71
C GLU A 47 6.60 16.44 39.34
N SER A 48 7.63 15.62 39.39
CA SER A 48 8.34 15.04 38.29
C SER A 48 7.37 14.22 37.43
N ALA A 49 7.18 14.66 36.16
CA ALA A 49 6.36 13.98 35.20
C ALA A 49 7.02 12.67 34.75
N THR A 50 6.59 11.57 35.33
CA THR A 50 6.80 10.23 34.75
C THR A 50 5.83 10.06 33.59
N TRP A 51 6.40 9.89 32.40
CA TRP A 51 5.65 9.66 31.17
C TRP A 51 4.98 8.30 31.19
N HIS A 52 3.69 8.25 31.43
CA HIS A 52 2.87 7.06 31.22
C HIS A 52 2.38 7.06 29.76
N SER A 53 2.83 6.07 29.02
CA SER A 53 2.34 5.72 27.70
C SER A 53 0.85 5.32 27.75
N GLY A 54 0.05 5.86 26.80
CA GLY A 54 -1.19 5.24 26.39
C GLY A 54 -2.44 5.59 27.19
N ARG A 55 -3.10 6.69 26.83
CA ARG A 55 -4.53 6.80 27.16
C ARG A 55 -5.34 6.00 26.15
N TYR A 56 -5.87 4.87 26.63
CA TYR A 56 -6.87 4.09 25.92
C TYR A 56 -8.18 4.87 25.82
N TRP A 57 -8.70 5.01 24.61
CA TRP A 57 -10.09 5.40 24.41
C TRP A 57 -10.97 4.16 24.60
N GLN A 58 -11.85 4.15 25.64
CA GLN A 58 -12.83 3.09 25.82
C GLN A 58 -14.12 3.49 25.11
N PRO A 59 -14.71 2.61 24.27
CA PRO A 59 -16.08 2.79 23.81
C PRO A 59 -17.00 2.84 25.02
N LYS A 60 -17.91 3.82 25.07
CA LYS A 60 -18.93 3.92 26.12
C LYS A 60 -19.78 2.64 26.11
N GLY A 61 -19.55 1.75 27.09
CA GLY A 61 -20.42 0.60 27.31
C GLY A 61 -19.83 -0.68 27.89
N ILE A 62 -18.49 -0.85 27.97
CA ILE A 62 -17.91 -2.09 28.50
C ILE A 62 -16.82 -1.77 29.56
N PRO A 63 -17.06 -2.09 30.87
CA PRO A 63 -16.06 -1.82 31.90
C PRO A 63 -15.06 -2.97 32.11
N THR A 64 -14.80 -3.81 31.15
CA THR A 64 -13.75 -4.83 31.26
C THR A 64 -12.48 -4.35 30.54
N PRO A 65 -11.30 -4.40 31.21
CA PRO A 65 -10.05 -4.04 30.57
C PRO A 65 -9.83 -4.93 29.34
N HIS A 66 -9.41 -4.32 28.21
CA HIS A 66 -9.15 -5.04 26.96
C HIS A 66 -8.20 -6.23 27.24
N PRO A 67 -8.47 -7.46 26.75
CA PRO A 67 -7.66 -8.64 27.05
C PRO A 67 -6.16 -8.47 26.76
N CYS A 68 -5.82 -7.64 25.76
CA CYS A 68 -4.43 -7.32 25.41
C CYS A 68 -3.90 -6.03 26.06
N GLY A 69 -4.62 -5.40 27.00
CA GLY A 69 -4.26 -4.09 27.58
C GLY A 69 -2.92 -4.10 28.30
N ASN A 70 -2.58 -5.21 28.95
CA ASN A 70 -1.31 -5.39 29.67
C ASN A 70 -0.24 -6.10 28.83
N PHE A 71 -0.49 -6.35 27.52
CA PHE A 71 0.46 -7.05 26.68
C PHE A 71 1.57 -6.11 26.22
N SER A 72 2.81 -6.43 26.58
CA SER A 72 4.01 -5.78 26.08
C SER A 72 4.97 -6.83 25.54
N TYR A 73 5.76 -6.46 24.55
CA TYR A 73 6.80 -7.32 24.02
C TYR A 73 8.13 -6.56 23.94
N PRO A 74 9.25 -7.22 24.30
CA PRO A 74 10.55 -6.64 24.03
C PRO A 74 10.81 -6.65 22.51
N PRO A 75 11.50 -5.65 21.95
CA PRO A 75 11.89 -5.70 20.56
C PRO A 75 12.71 -6.99 20.29
N PRO A 76 12.43 -7.68 19.16
CA PRO A 76 13.11 -8.93 18.86
C PRO A 76 14.61 -8.68 18.69
N PRO A 77 15.48 -9.61 19.16
CA PRO A 77 16.92 -9.46 19.02
C PRO A 77 17.32 -9.36 17.56
N HIS A 78 18.28 -8.47 17.29
CA HIS A 78 18.80 -8.27 15.94
C HIS A 78 19.48 -9.54 15.42
N ASP A 79 18.98 -10.09 14.30
CA ASP A 79 19.56 -11.26 13.64
C ASP A 79 20.39 -10.83 12.42
N LYS A 80 21.73 -10.83 12.55
CA LYS A 80 22.67 -10.44 11.49
C LYS A 80 22.60 -11.33 10.23
N LYS A 81 22.05 -12.55 10.35
CA LYS A 81 21.93 -13.52 9.25
C LYS A 81 20.67 -13.38 8.42
N ARG A 82 19.71 -12.58 8.87
CA ARG A 82 18.40 -12.41 8.19
C ARG A 82 18.30 -11.04 7.53
N THR A 83 17.52 -10.99 6.46
CA THR A 83 17.21 -9.75 5.72
C THR A 83 16.18 -8.87 6.41
N GLY A 84 15.81 -9.17 7.66
CA GLY A 84 14.88 -8.38 8.46
C GLY A 84 14.66 -9.00 9.83
N PRO A 85 13.94 -8.33 10.73
CA PRO A 85 13.68 -8.82 12.07
C PRO A 85 12.85 -10.11 12.04
N ARG A 86 12.94 -10.91 13.12
CA ARG A 86 12.00 -12.03 13.34
C ARG A 86 10.62 -11.48 13.65
N PRO A 87 9.54 -12.26 13.41
CA PRO A 87 8.23 -11.92 13.94
C PRO A 87 8.34 -11.68 15.46
N CYS A 88 7.77 -10.59 15.95
CA CYS A 88 7.63 -10.36 17.38
C CYS A 88 6.28 -10.91 17.87
N PRO A 89 6.16 -11.26 19.15
CA PRO A 89 4.87 -11.63 19.73
C PRO A 89 3.85 -10.52 19.55
N VAL A 90 2.61 -10.88 19.23
CA VAL A 90 1.47 -9.95 19.12
C VAL A 90 0.29 -10.57 19.85
N CYS A 91 -0.43 -9.77 20.61
CA CYS A 91 -1.66 -10.19 21.25
C CYS A 91 -2.84 -9.97 20.30
N TYR A 92 -3.51 -11.05 19.94
CA TYR A 92 -4.81 -11.03 19.26
C TYR A 92 -5.91 -11.46 20.22
N VAL A 93 -7.07 -10.85 20.07
CA VAL A 93 -8.30 -11.34 20.72
C VAL A 93 -8.85 -12.55 19.94
N PRO A 94 -9.81 -13.34 20.48
CA PRO A 94 -10.53 -14.34 19.70
C PRO A 94 -11.20 -13.72 18.45
N ALA A 95 -11.34 -14.49 17.37
CA ALA A 95 -11.86 -13.98 16.10
C ALA A 95 -13.29 -13.41 16.23
N GLU A 96 -14.14 -14.08 16.99
CA GLU A 96 -15.50 -13.65 17.29
C GLU A 96 -15.50 -12.29 18.01
N GLN A 97 -14.64 -12.12 19.01
CA GLN A 97 -14.51 -10.86 19.73
C GLN A 97 -13.99 -9.73 18.83
N ALA A 98 -13.06 -10.02 17.91
CA ALA A 98 -12.60 -9.04 16.93
C ALA A 98 -13.74 -8.62 15.99
N MET A 99 -14.58 -9.56 15.55
CA MET A 99 -15.73 -9.27 14.70
C MET A 99 -16.78 -8.43 15.45
N ASP A 100 -17.07 -8.76 16.70
CA ASP A 100 -18.01 -8.03 17.57
C ASP A 100 -17.53 -6.61 17.89
N SER A 101 -16.21 -6.37 17.85
CA SER A 101 -15.61 -5.05 18.06
C SER A 101 -15.53 -4.19 16.78
N MET A 102 -15.99 -4.70 15.65
CA MET A 102 -16.06 -3.92 14.41
C MET A 102 -17.00 -2.71 14.60
N PRO A 103 -16.53 -1.47 14.34
CA PRO A 103 -17.36 -0.29 14.46
C PRO A 103 -18.61 -0.35 13.55
N THR A 104 -19.75 0.04 14.10
CA THR A 104 -21.03 0.08 13.34
C THR A 104 -21.10 1.21 12.32
N SER A 105 -20.25 2.22 12.47
CA SER A 105 -20.11 3.36 11.55
C SER A 105 -18.64 3.72 11.36
N LEU A 106 -18.34 4.28 10.19
CA LEU A 106 -17.01 4.79 9.90
C LEU A 106 -16.64 5.97 10.82
N SER A 107 -15.34 6.15 11.03
CA SER A 107 -14.79 7.29 11.75
C SER A 107 -15.16 8.61 11.06
N VAL A 108 -15.32 9.67 11.84
CA VAL A 108 -15.56 11.00 11.28
C VAL A 108 -14.28 11.50 10.61
N SER A 109 -14.37 11.82 9.32
CA SER A 109 -13.25 12.42 8.59
C SER A 109 -12.99 13.84 9.11
N PRO A 110 -11.76 14.17 9.54
CA PRO A 110 -11.43 15.51 9.98
C PRO A 110 -11.42 16.47 8.79
N VAL A 111 -12.04 17.65 8.95
CA VAL A 111 -12.16 18.73 7.95
C VAL A 111 -12.87 18.28 6.67
N LEU A 112 -12.26 17.39 5.88
CA LEU A 112 -12.78 16.93 4.58
C LEU A 112 -14.00 16.03 4.76
N ARG A 113 -15.17 16.46 4.24
CA ARG A 113 -16.43 15.72 4.27
C ARG A 113 -16.72 15.07 2.91
N ASP A 114 -16.53 15.82 1.83
CA ASP A 114 -16.85 15.39 0.49
C ASP A 114 -15.60 15.38 -0.39
N LEU A 115 -15.23 14.19 -0.88
CA LEU A 115 -14.10 14.01 -1.79
C LEU A 115 -14.62 13.57 -3.16
N ASN A 116 -14.46 14.45 -4.13
CA ASN A 116 -14.80 14.22 -5.53
C ASN A 116 -13.51 14.06 -6.36
N TYR A 117 -13.68 13.51 -7.56
CA TYR A 117 -12.55 13.20 -8.44
C TYR A 117 -12.74 13.87 -9.80
N VAL A 118 -11.64 14.42 -10.32
CA VAL A 118 -11.60 14.97 -11.66
C VAL A 118 -11.89 13.86 -12.68
N ILE A 119 -12.81 14.12 -13.59
CA ILE A 119 -13.16 13.28 -14.73
C ILE A 119 -12.99 14.13 -15.98
N GLU A 120 -12.03 13.79 -16.83
CA GLU A 120 -11.73 14.48 -18.08
C GLU A 120 -11.71 13.46 -19.23
N GLU A 121 -12.36 13.81 -20.35
CA GLU A 121 -12.31 12.98 -21.56
C GLU A 121 -10.94 13.02 -22.22
N THR A 122 -10.26 14.17 -22.18
CA THR A 122 -8.93 14.38 -22.74
C THR A 122 -8.04 15.14 -21.78
N SER A 123 -6.99 14.49 -21.27
CA SER A 123 -5.94 15.15 -20.50
C SER A 123 -4.78 15.53 -21.43
N VAL A 124 -4.34 16.77 -21.36
CA VAL A 124 -3.22 17.29 -22.15
C VAL A 124 -2.02 17.52 -21.26
N LYS A 125 -0.88 16.95 -21.63
CA LYS A 125 0.37 17.19 -20.94
C LYS A 125 0.84 18.62 -21.19
N THR A 126 0.72 19.50 -20.19
CA THR A 126 1.13 20.91 -20.27
C THR A 126 2.51 21.18 -19.68
N GLU A 127 3.02 20.26 -18.84
CA GLU A 127 4.32 20.37 -18.17
C GLU A 127 5.20 19.16 -18.50
N LEU A 128 6.52 19.35 -18.51
CA LEU A 128 7.49 18.28 -18.79
C LEU A 128 7.41 17.16 -17.74
N GLU A 129 7.20 17.51 -16.47
CA GLU A 129 7.08 16.61 -15.31
C GLU A 129 5.65 16.64 -14.76
N GLY A 130 4.67 16.22 -15.51
CA GLY A 130 3.25 16.37 -15.19
C GLY A 130 2.46 15.08 -14.91
N GLY A 131 3.10 13.97 -14.54
CA GLY A 131 2.39 12.71 -14.36
C GLY A 131 1.98 12.03 -15.67
N SER A 132 1.02 11.13 -15.65
CA SER A 132 0.55 10.35 -16.82
C SER A 132 -0.85 10.73 -17.28
N THR A 133 -1.24 10.26 -18.47
CA THR A 133 -2.63 10.36 -18.97
C THR A 133 -3.63 9.67 -18.06
N PHE A 134 -3.23 8.64 -17.35
CA PHE A 134 -4.08 7.95 -16.38
C PHE A 134 -4.40 8.85 -15.16
N GLY A 135 -3.41 9.64 -14.73
CA GLY A 135 -3.57 10.64 -13.65
C GLY A 135 -4.08 12.00 -14.12
N GLY A 136 -4.25 12.22 -15.44
CA GLY A 136 -4.74 13.47 -16.00
C GLY A 136 -3.71 14.58 -16.14
N HIS A 137 -2.42 14.29 -15.98
CA HIS A 137 -1.33 15.29 -16.05
C HIS A 137 -1.57 16.56 -15.22
N PRO A 138 -1.88 16.46 -13.90
CA PRO A 138 -2.11 17.66 -13.10
C PRO A 138 -0.88 18.58 -13.15
N THR A 139 -1.11 19.86 -13.30
CA THR A 139 -0.04 20.89 -13.22
C THR A 139 0.53 20.93 -11.83
N LEU A 140 1.70 21.58 -11.67
CA LEU A 140 2.29 21.81 -10.35
C LEU A 140 1.38 22.65 -9.45
N GLN A 141 0.66 23.61 -10.03
CA GLN A 141 -0.34 24.39 -9.31
C GLN A 141 -1.49 23.51 -8.81
N GLN A 142 -2.11 22.71 -9.68
CA GLN A 142 -3.20 21.77 -9.29
C GLN A 142 -2.73 20.76 -8.25
N ARG A 143 -1.49 20.25 -8.38
CA ARG A 143 -0.88 19.40 -7.37
C ARG A 143 -0.80 20.10 -6.01
N ASN A 144 -0.31 21.35 -5.98
CA ASN A 144 -0.18 22.10 -4.73
C ASN A 144 -1.53 22.43 -4.13
N GLU A 145 -2.50 22.84 -4.93
CA GLU A 145 -3.89 23.11 -4.50
C GLU A 145 -4.57 21.85 -3.92
N SER A 146 -4.19 20.64 -4.36
CA SER A 146 -4.74 19.40 -3.83
C SER A 146 -4.33 19.10 -2.37
N PHE A 147 -3.34 19.82 -1.83
CA PHE A 147 -2.97 19.78 -0.42
C PHE A 147 -3.67 20.85 0.43
N ASP A 148 -4.39 21.80 -0.16
CA ASP A 148 -5.19 22.80 0.56
C ASP A 148 -6.55 22.19 0.96
N ILE A 149 -6.53 21.45 2.09
CA ILE A 149 -7.66 20.59 2.52
C ILE A 149 -8.84 21.45 2.97
N LYS A 150 -9.99 21.27 2.33
CA LYS A 150 -11.27 21.95 2.58
C LYS A 150 -12.35 20.92 2.91
N GLU A 151 -13.53 21.40 3.32
CA GLU A 151 -14.68 20.55 3.64
C GLU A 151 -15.15 19.72 2.42
N SER A 152 -15.11 20.31 1.24
CA SER A 152 -15.37 19.64 -0.04
C SER A 152 -14.24 19.90 -1.02
N MET A 153 -13.74 18.84 -1.67
CA MET A 153 -12.64 18.91 -2.63
C MET A 153 -12.91 18.07 -3.87
N THR A 154 -12.35 18.53 -4.99
CA THR A 154 -12.24 17.74 -6.22
C THR A 154 -10.77 17.64 -6.60
N VAL A 155 -10.24 16.41 -6.71
CA VAL A 155 -8.82 16.15 -6.95
C VAL A 155 -8.59 15.15 -8.08
N HIS A 156 -7.43 15.21 -8.72
CA HIS A 156 -6.95 14.14 -9.58
C HIS A 156 -6.67 12.89 -8.73
N CYS A 157 -7.07 11.72 -9.21
CA CYS A 157 -6.95 10.47 -8.46
C CYS A 157 -6.94 9.24 -9.39
N GLY A 158 -6.12 9.24 -10.42
CA GLY A 158 -6.17 8.23 -11.45
C GLY A 158 -7.53 8.17 -12.16
N PHE A 159 -7.68 7.27 -13.12
CA PHE A 159 -8.95 7.02 -13.82
C PHE A 159 -9.60 8.29 -14.41
N VAL A 160 -8.80 9.21 -14.92
CA VAL A 160 -9.28 10.52 -15.39
C VAL A 160 -10.07 10.40 -16.71
N LYS A 161 -9.86 9.33 -17.47
CA LYS A 161 -10.69 9.02 -18.64
C LYS A 161 -11.89 8.17 -18.24
N GLY A 162 -13.02 8.39 -18.89
CA GLY A 162 -14.22 7.62 -18.64
C GLY A 162 -14.97 8.05 -17.36
N MET A 163 -16.22 7.67 -17.27
CA MET A 163 -17.11 8.08 -16.17
C MET A 163 -17.00 7.17 -14.93
N LYS A 164 -16.39 6.00 -15.07
CA LYS A 164 -16.32 4.99 -14.02
C LYS A 164 -14.92 4.34 -14.02
N PRO A 165 -14.25 4.25 -12.87
CA PRO A 165 -13.00 3.51 -12.76
C PRO A 165 -13.13 2.07 -13.28
N GLY A 166 -12.15 1.64 -14.08
CA GLY A 166 -12.16 0.32 -14.70
C GLY A 166 -12.90 0.21 -16.04
N ARG A 167 -13.48 1.30 -16.55
CA ARG A 167 -14.19 1.29 -17.82
C ARG A 167 -13.70 2.38 -18.77
N GLY A 168 -12.88 2.00 -19.74
CA GLY A 168 -12.26 2.93 -20.69
C GLY A 168 -11.26 3.92 -20.07
N THR A 169 -10.61 3.52 -18.98
CA THR A 169 -9.80 4.40 -18.11
C THR A 169 -8.31 4.10 -18.16
N LEU A 170 -7.83 3.26 -19.07
CA LEU A 170 -6.46 2.71 -19.09
C LEU A 170 -6.14 1.80 -17.88
N PHE A 171 -7.14 1.22 -17.28
CA PHE A 171 -7.05 0.15 -16.27
C PHE A 171 -8.38 -0.58 -16.34
N ASP A 172 -8.60 -1.28 -17.46
CA ASP A 172 -9.92 -1.73 -17.82
C ASP A 172 -10.24 -3.09 -17.23
N ILE A 173 -11.42 -3.21 -16.65
CA ILE A 173 -11.95 -4.38 -15.98
C ILE A 173 -13.26 -4.78 -16.69
N ASN A 174 -13.53 -6.07 -16.78
CA ASN A 174 -14.78 -6.57 -17.33
C ASN A 174 -15.98 -6.09 -16.52
N ASP A 175 -17.07 -5.72 -17.18
CA ASP A 175 -18.28 -5.19 -16.52
C ASP A 175 -18.87 -6.14 -15.46
N ALA A 176 -18.83 -7.47 -15.69
CA ALA A 176 -19.28 -8.44 -14.70
C ALA A 176 -18.40 -8.45 -13.45
N ASP A 177 -17.07 -8.27 -13.61
CA ASP A 177 -16.14 -8.18 -12.49
C ASP A 177 -16.34 -6.85 -11.72
N LEU A 178 -16.60 -5.74 -12.44
CA LEU A 178 -16.93 -4.44 -11.82
C LEU A 178 -18.22 -4.51 -11.00
N LEU A 179 -19.26 -5.15 -11.53
CA LEU A 179 -20.52 -5.33 -10.80
C LEU A 179 -20.34 -6.17 -9.54
N GLU A 180 -19.53 -7.23 -9.60
CA GLU A 180 -19.23 -8.05 -8.41
C GLU A 180 -18.38 -7.26 -7.38
N MET A 181 -17.44 -6.42 -7.84
CA MET A 181 -16.67 -5.55 -6.96
C MET A 181 -17.54 -4.51 -6.25
N GLU A 182 -18.58 -4.00 -6.89
CA GLU A 182 -19.58 -3.11 -6.28
C GLU A 182 -20.41 -3.78 -5.20
N GLN A 183 -20.61 -5.10 -5.28
CA GLN A 183 -21.31 -5.87 -4.25
C GLN A 183 -20.43 -6.15 -3.01
N CYS A 184 -19.14 -5.85 -3.07
CA CYS A 184 -18.28 -5.99 -1.91
C CYS A 184 -18.53 -4.87 -0.92
N HIS A 185 -18.94 -5.23 0.28
CA HIS A 185 -19.19 -4.31 1.40
C HIS A 185 -18.30 -4.69 2.59
N GLY A 186 -18.13 -3.78 3.53
CA GLY A 186 -17.36 -4.02 4.75
C GLY A 186 -15.86 -4.13 4.51
N ILE A 187 -15.31 -5.34 4.41
CA ILE A 187 -13.86 -5.58 4.36
C ILE A 187 -13.45 -6.15 3.00
N VAL A 188 -12.43 -5.55 2.37
CA VAL A 188 -11.73 -6.15 1.23
C VAL A 188 -10.27 -6.44 1.57
N VAL A 189 -9.82 -7.65 1.27
CA VAL A 189 -8.40 -8.00 1.18
C VAL A 189 -8.02 -8.00 -0.29
N ALA A 190 -7.05 -7.19 -0.68
CA ALA A 190 -6.68 -7.02 -2.07
C ALA A 190 -5.18 -7.20 -2.30
N SER A 191 -4.83 -7.74 -3.47
CA SER A 191 -3.47 -7.93 -3.93
C SER A 191 -3.39 -7.78 -5.46
N ALA A 192 -2.17 -7.71 -6.02
CA ALA A 192 -1.97 -7.73 -7.46
C ALA A 192 -0.68 -8.42 -7.86
N ILE A 193 -0.71 -9.04 -9.05
CA ILE A 193 0.46 -9.59 -9.72
C ILE A 193 0.38 -9.19 -11.20
N PHE A 194 1.26 -8.30 -11.63
CA PHE A 194 1.40 -7.88 -13.02
C PHE A 194 2.75 -8.33 -13.59
N GLY A 195 2.81 -8.61 -14.90
CA GLY A 195 4.01 -9.08 -15.59
C GLY A 195 4.47 -10.44 -15.08
N ASN A 196 3.57 -11.24 -14.54
CA ASN A 196 3.86 -12.56 -13.96
C ASN A 196 5.05 -12.56 -12.99
N TYR A 197 5.19 -11.47 -12.21
CA TYR A 197 6.39 -11.18 -11.40
C TYR A 197 6.48 -12.01 -10.12
N ASP A 198 5.33 -12.35 -9.52
CA ASP A 198 5.23 -13.13 -8.28
C ASP A 198 4.38 -14.40 -8.50
N ILE A 199 4.52 -15.39 -7.60
CA ILE A 199 3.60 -16.52 -7.51
C ILE A 199 2.50 -16.16 -6.52
N MET A 200 1.24 -16.37 -6.92
CA MET A 200 0.08 -16.13 -6.05
C MET A 200 0.19 -16.95 -4.77
N GLN A 201 0.06 -16.29 -3.64
CA GLN A 201 0.05 -16.91 -2.31
C GLN A 201 -1.38 -17.02 -1.81
N HIS A 202 -1.73 -18.13 -1.13
CA HIS A 202 -3.07 -18.36 -0.63
C HIS A 202 -3.19 -17.94 0.83
N PRO A 203 -4.23 -17.15 1.20
CA PRO A 203 -4.51 -16.83 2.61
C PRO A 203 -4.74 -18.09 3.43
N LYS A 204 -4.18 -18.15 4.63
CA LYS A 204 -4.29 -19.25 5.59
C LYS A 204 -4.90 -18.78 6.90
N ASN A 205 -5.45 -19.71 7.68
CA ASN A 205 -6.03 -19.46 8.99
C ASN A 205 -7.15 -18.39 8.97
N ILE A 206 -7.94 -18.36 7.91
CA ILE A 206 -9.08 -17.48 7.76
C ILE A 206 -10.32 -18.20 8.29
N SER A 207 -11.02 -17.60 9.23
CA SER A 207 -12.25 -18.16 9.84
C SER A 207 -13.38 -18.29 8.81
N GLU A 208 -14.26 -19.24 9.01
CA GLU A 208 -15.43 -19.43 8.13
C GLU A 208 -16.36 -18.20 8.15
N ALA A 209 -16.42 -17.49 9.28
CA ALA A 209 -17.16 -16.25 9.38
C ALA A 209 -16.56 -15.17 8.48
N THR A 210 -15.24 -14.96 8.54
CA THR A 210 -14.54 -14.00 7.67
C THR A 210 -14.62 -14.35 6.20
N LYS A 211 -14.56 -15.64 5.83
CA LYS A 211 -14.73 -16.06 4.43
C LYS A 211 -16.10 -15.66 3.86
N ARG A 212 -17.12 -15.51 4.71
CA ARG A 212 -18.47 -15.06 4.31
C ARG A 212 -18.65 -13.55 4.35
N SER A 213 -17.90 -12.84 5.19
CA SER A 213 -18.07 -11.40 5.45
C SER A 213 -17.02 -10.51 4.79
N ALA A 214 -15.89 -11.06 4.33
CA ALA A 214 -14.83 -10.32 3.68
C ALA A 214 -14.64 -10.77 2.22
N CYS A 215 -14.31 -9.81 1.36
CA CYS A 215 -14.00 -10.07 -0.03
C CYS A 215 -12.48 -10.22 -0.22
N PHE A 216 -12.08 -11.14 -1.11
CA PHE A 216 -10.66 -11.36 -1.44
C PHE A 216 -10.46 -11.19 -2.94
N TYR A 217 -9.68 -10.18 -3.36
CA TYR A 217 -9.48 -9.85 -4.76
C TYR A 217 -8.01 -9.84 -5.16
N MET A 218 -7.71 -10.50 -6.28
CA MET A 218 -6.38 -10.52 -6.90
C MET A 218 -6.44 -9.90 -8.29
N PHE A 219 -5.82 -8.74 -8.46
CA PHE A 219 -5.70 -8.09 -9.77
C PHE A 219 -4.51 -8.64 -10.54
N VAL A 220 -4.73 -9.02 -11.79
CA VAL A 220 -3.69 -9.57 -12.66
C VAL A 220 -3.80 -8.97 -14.06
N ASP A 221 -2.68 -8.92 -14.81
CA ASP A 221 -2.71 -8.65 -16.24
C ASP A 221 -3.01 -9.92 -17.06
N GLU A 222 -3.15 -9.76 -18.37
CA GLU A 222 -3.45 -10.86 -19.28
C GLU A 222 -2.32 -11.90 -19.31
N GLU A 223 -1.05 -11.48 -19.19
CA GLU A 223 0.10 -12.40 -19.09
C GLU A 223 0.03 -13.28 -17.84
N THR A 224 -0.20 -12.66 -16.69
CA THR A 224 -0.34 -13.39 -15.42
C THR A 224 -1.58 -14.29 -15.42
N ALA A 225 -2.71 -13.82 -15.99
CA ALA A 225 -3.92 -14.61 -16.13
C ALA A 225 -3.70 -15.85 -16.99
N ALA A 226 -2.99 -15.72 -18.13
CA ALA A 226 -2.63 -16.86 -18.98
C ALA A 226 -1.76 -17.87 -18.22
N TYR A 227 -0.80 -17.40 -17.42
CA TYR A 227 0.01 -18.30 -16.58
C TYR A 227 -0.83 -19.05 -15.55
N ILE A 228 -1.76 -18.37 -14.87
CA ILE A 228 -2.66 -18.98 -13.90
C ILE A 228 -3.55 -20.04 -14.59
N ASN A 229 -4.16 -19.72 -15.72
CA ASN A 229 -5.02 -20.65 -16.48
C ASN A 229 -4.27 -21.92 -16.91
N ASN A 230 -2.99 -21.81 -17.27
CA ASN A 230 -2.17 -22.95 -17.65
C ASN A 230 -1.72 -23.79 -16.46
N SER A 231 -1.73 -23.26 -15.24
CA SER A 231 -1.35 -23.96 -14.01
C SER A 231 -2.49 -24.69 -13.31
N THR A 232 -3.70 -24.67 -13.84
CA THR A 232 -4.87 -25.53 -13.51
C THR A 232 -5.72 -25.17 -12.30
N GLU A 233 -5.58 -23.98 -11.71
CA GLU A 233 -6.27 -23.71 -10.44
C GLU A 233 -7.46 -22.73 -10.53
N LEU A 234 -7.72 -22.15 -11.70
CA LEU A 234 -8.84 -21.22 -11.86
C LEU A 234 -10.17 -21.98 -12.02
N ASP A 235 -11.08 -21.81 -11.08
CA ASP A 235 -12.41 -22.35 -11.16
C ASP A 235 -13.33 -21.59 -12.16
N ARG A 236 -14.52 -22.11 -12.41
CA ARG A 236 -15.50 -21.46 -13.32
C ARG A 236 -15.97 -20.10 -12.82
N THR A 237 -15.80 -19.82 -11.53
CA THR A 237 -16.15 -18.54 -10.90
C THR A 237 -14.98 -17.57 -10.88
N LYS A 238 -13.91 -17.84 -11.62
CA LYS A 238 -12.64 -17.09 -11.64
C LYS A 238 -12.00 -16.98 -10.24
N ARG A 239 -12.07 -18.04 -9.43
CA ARG A 239 -11.46 -18.12 -8.12
C ARG A 239 -10.28 -19.06 -8.11
N VAL A 240 -9.27 -18.68 -7.33
CA VAL A 240 -8.12 -19.51 -6.96
C VAL A 240 -8.05 -19.50 -5.43
N GLY A 241 -8.55 -20.55 -4.81
CA GLY A 241 -8.78 -20.58 -3.37
C GLY A 241 -9.74 -19.47 -2.92
N LEU A 242 -9.31 -18.61 -2.02
CA LEU A 242 -10.12 -17.44 -1.58
C LEU A 242 -10.09 -16.28 -2.58
N TRP A 243 -9.06 -16.19 -3.43
CA TRP A 243 -8.90 -15.06 -4.34
C TRP A 243 -9.90 -15.10 -5.49
N ARG A 244 -10.68 -14.03 -5.62
CA ARG A 244 -11.38 -13.70 -6.85
C ARG A 244 -10.40 -13.00 -7.79
N VAL A 245 -10.10 -13.62 -8.92
CA VAL A 245 -9.13 -13.09 -9.90
C VAL A 245 -9.83 -12.11 -10.84
N VAL A 246 -9.32 -10.89 -10.90
CA VAL A 246 -9.78 -9.82 -11.80
C VAL A 246 -8.70 -9.55 -12.82
N VAL A 247 -9.03 -9.77 -14.10
CA VAL A 247 -8.11 -9.51 -15.20
C VAL A 247 -8.23 -8.06 -15.64
N VAL A 248 -7.13 -7.34 -15.57
CA VAL A 248 -7.02 -5.93 -15.97
C VAL A 248 -6.36 -5.83 -17.34
N ARG A 249 -6.96 -5.01 -18.21
CA ARG A 249 -6.50 -4.72 -19.57
C ARG A 249 -6.15 -3.26 -19.71
N ASN A 250 -5.50 -2.92 -20.83
CA ASN A 250 -5.14 -1.53 -21.16
C ASN A 250 -4.41 -0.84 -20.00
N LEU A 251 -3.34 -1.46 -19.52
CA LEU A 251 -2.59 -0.95 -18.36
C LEU A 251 -1.96 0.41 -18.67
N PRO A 252 -1.98 1.37 -17.72
CA PRO A 252 -1.52 2.74 -17.96
C PRO A 252 0.00 2.89 -18.05
N TYR A 253 0.76 1.89 -17.61
CA TYR A 253 2.22 1.97 -17.54
C TYR A 253 2.88 0.70 -18.10
N ASP A 254 4.05 0.87 -18.72
CA ASP A 254 4.89 -0.26 -19.18
C ASP A 254 5.54 -1.00 -18.00
N ASP A 255 5.77 -0.33 -16.86
CA ASP A 255 6.35 -0.96 -15.66
C ASP A 255 5.27 -1.68 -14.84
N PRO A 256 5.29 -3.04 -14.77
CA PRO A 256 4.34 -3.82 -13.98
C PRO A 256 4.27 -3.42 -12.50
N ARG A 257 5.39 -2.94 -11.95
CA ARG A 257 5.45 -2.47 -10.55
C ARG A 257 4.69 -1.16 -10.37
N ARG A 258 4.67 -0.30 -11.39
CA ARG A 258 3.87 0.95 -11.37
C ARG A 258 2.39 0.62 -11.53
N ASN A 259 2.03 -0.29 -12.42
CA ASN A 259 0.65 -0.80 -12.54
C ASN A 259 0.12 -1.35 -11.22
N GLY A 260 0.96 -2.07 -10.46
CA GLY A 260 0.60 -2.56 -9.12
C GLY A 260 0.29 -1.46 -8.09
N LYS A 261 0.72 -0.20 -8.31
CA LYS A 261 0.37 0.92 -7.43
C LYS A 261 -1.06 1.42 -7.63
N VAL A 262 -1.65 1.17 -8.78
CA VAL A 262 -3.05 1.55 -9.05
C VAL A 262 -3.98 0.86 -8.05
N PRO A 263 -4.14 -0.47 -8.01
CA PRO A 263 -5.03 -1.09 -7.03
C PRO A 263 -4.50 -0.92 -5.59
N LYS A 264 -3.20 -0.84 -5.37
CA LYS A 264 -2.61 -0.66 -4.04
C LYS A 264 -3.06 0.64 -3.34
N LEU A 265 -3.07 1.74 -4.05
CA LEU A 265 -3.34 3.07 -3.49
C LEU A 265 -4.76 3.55 -3.78
N LEU A 266 -5.40 3.06 -4.85
CA LEU A 266 -6.69 3.52 -5.33
C LEU A 266 -7.84 2.51 -5.12
N LEU A 267 -7.77 1.62 -4.12
CA LEU A 267 -8.85 0.66 -3.83
C LEU A 267 -10.20 1.35 -3.63
N HIS A 268 -10.25 2.52 -3.01
CA HIS A 268 -11.47 3.30 -2.81
C HIS A 268 -12.14 3.76 -4.10
N ARG A 269 -11.38 3.83 -5.22
CA ARG A 269 -11.92 4.12 -6.55
C ARG A 269 -12.52 2.88 -7.20
N LEU A 270 -11.97 1.69 -6.90
CA LEU A 270 -12.37 0.40 -7.46
C LEU A 270 -13.50 -0.27 -6.66
N PHE A 271 -13.57 0.00 -5.36
CA PHE A 271 -14.56 -0.58 -4.44
C PHE A 271 -15.28 0.56 -3.70
N PRO A 272 -16.32 1.13 -4.27
CA PRO A 272 -16.97 2.32 -3.69
C PRO A 272 -17.73 2.04 -2.38
N ASN A 273 -18.07 0.78 -2.10
CA ASN A 273 -18.96 0.40 -0.99
C ASN A 273 -18.24 -0.25 0.20
N ILE A 274 -16.90 -0.35 0.18
CA ILE A 274 -16.15 -0.94 1.29
C ILE A 274 -15.90 0.06 2.41
N GLN A 275 -15.81 -0.46 3.63
CA GLN A 275 -15.48 0.31 4.82
C GLN A 275 -13.98 0.20 5.16
N TYR A 276 -13.42 -1.00 5.03
CA TYR A 276 -12.03 -1.28 5.37
C TYR A 276 -11.33 -2.03 4.24
N SER A 277 -10.02 -1.79 4.08
CA SER A 277 -9.20 -2.60 3.19
C SER A 277 -7.89 -3.03 3.82
N ILE A 278 -7.44 -4.23 3.45
CA ILE A 278 -6.11 -4.75 3.73
C ILE A 278 -5.45 -5.03 2.37
N TRP A 279 -4.46 -4.20 2.01
CA TRP A 279 -3.60 -4.48 0.87
C TRP A 279 -2.45 -5.37 1.29
N ILE A 280 -2.13 -6.38 0.49
CA ILE A 280 -0.91 -7.17 0.61
C ILE A 280 -0.25 -7.31 -0.78
N ASP A 281 1.07 -7.12 -0.88
CA ASP A 281 1.79 -7.37 -2.14
C ASP A 281 1.72 -8.85 -2.54
N GLY A 282 1.71 -9.16 -3.84
CA GLY A 282 1.51 -10.52 -4.39
C GLY A 282 2.49 -11.59 -3.90
N LYS A 283 3.66 -11.18 -3.41
CA LYS A 283 4.67 -12.07 -2.77
C LYS A 283 4.37 -12.44 -1.31
N LEU A 284 3.27 -11.94 -0.73
CA LEU A 284 2.93 -12.16 0.67
C LEU A 284 1.79 -13.16 0.80
N GLU A 285 1.95 -14.07 1.77
CA GLU A 285 0.91 -14.97 2.23
C GLU A 285 0.29 -14.40 3.51
N LEU A 286 -1.01 -14.15 3.51
CA LEU A 286 -1.76 -13.75 4.69
C LEU A 286 -1.97 -14.98 5.59
N VAL A 287 -1.62 -14.91 6.87
CA VAL A 287 -1.67 -16.04 7.81
C VAL A 287 -2.47 -15.76 9.08
N VAL A 288 -3.10 -14.60 9.16
CA VAL A 288 -3.97 -14.19 10.27
C VAL A 288 -5.27 -13.63 9.71
N ASP A 289 -6.36 -13.87 10.40
CA ASP A 289 -7.70 -13.42 10.03
C ASP A 289 -7.76 -11.89 9.87
N PRO A 290 -8.36 -11.35 8.81
CA PRO A 290 -8.52 -9.92 8.56
C PRO A 290 -9.11 -9.11 9.73
N HIS A 291 -10.10 -9.65 10.43
CA HIS A 291 -10.71 -8.94 11.57
C HIS A 291 -9.72 -8.75 12.73
N LEU A 292 -8.84 -9.74 12.98
CA LEU A 292 -7.78 -9.62 13.98
C LEU A 292 -6.76 -8.54 13.63
N ILE A 293 -6.46 -8.39 12.33
CA ILE A 293 -5.54 -7.36 11.84
C ILE A 293 -6.18 -5.97 11.99
N LEU A 294 -7.44 -5.81 11.60
CA LEU A 294 -8.18 -4.56 11.72
C LEU A 294 -8.37 -4.15 13.17
N GLU A 295 -8.79 -5.09 14.03
CA GLU A 295 -8.93 -4.86 15.45
C GLU A 295 -7.61 -4.38 16.06
N ARG A 296 -6.51 -5.10 15.78
CA ARG A 296 -5.19 -4.80 16.35
C ARG A 296 -4.60 -3.49 15.85
N LEU A 297 -4.73 -3.17 14.56
CA LEU A 297 -3.98 -2.08 13.94
C LEU A 297 -4.80 -0.81 13.73
N LEU A 298 -6.13 -0.89 13.64
CA LEU A 298 -6.99 0.27 13.51
C LEU A 298 -7.86 0.49 14.75
N TRP A 299 -8.75 -0.44 15.07
CA TRP A 299 -9.81 -0.16 16.06
C TRP A 299 -9.25 0.01 17.47
N ARG A 300 -8.36 -0.88 17.90
CA ARG A 300 -7.67 -0.79 19.21
C ARG A 300 -6.81 0.46 19.34
N GLU A 301 -6.16 0.86 18.27
CA GLU A 301 -5.24 2.01 18.24
C GLU A 301 -5.97 3.34 17.93
N ASN A 302 -7.29 3.32 17.75
CA ASN A 302 -8.06 4.47 17.31
C ASN A 302 -7.45 5.13 16.05
N ALA A 303 -7.01 4.30 15.11
CA ALA A 303 -6.36 4.71 13.89
C ALA A 303 -7.27 4.46 12.68
N THR A 304 -7.14 5.27 11.63
CA THR A 304 -7.86 5.14 10.36
C THR A 304 -6.96 4.64 9.24
N PHE A 305 -5.66 4.67 9.46
CA PHE A 305 -4.65 4.18 8.53
C PHE A 305 -3.51 3.52 9.30
N ALA A 306 -3.07 2.32 8.88
CA ALA A 306 -1.94 1.64 9.49
C ALA A 306 -0.98 1.08 8.44
N ILE A 307 0.31 1.28 8.70
CA ILE A 307 1.41 0.81 7.84
C ILE A 307 2.62 0.50 8.70
N SER A 308 3.42 -0.51 8.35
CA SER A 308 4.64 -0.76 9.09
C SER A 308 5.78 0.17 8.65
N ARG A 309 6.64 0.54 9.57
CA ARG A 309 7.89 1.23 9.24
C ARG A 309 8.92 0.26 8.65
N HIS A 310 9.83 0.77 7.83
CA HIS A 310 10.95 -0.02 7.34
C HIS A 310 11.86 -0.45 8.51
N TYR A 311 12.26 -1.72 8.55
CA TYR A 311 12.98 -2.30 9.71
C TYR A 311 14.38 -1.72 9.94
N LYS A 312 14.97 -1.01 8.98
CA LYS A 312 16.39 -0.58 9.02
C LYS A 312 16.61 0.89 8.66
N ARG A 313 15.82 1.44 7.78
CA ARG A 313 15.96 2.82 7.29
C ARG A 313 14.73 3.63 7.67
N PHE A 314 14.95 4.73 8.35
CA PHE A 314 13.88 5.61 8.84
C PHE A 314 13.86 6.96 8.12
N ASP A 315 14.94 7.30 7.45
CA ASP A 315 15.13 8.53 6.70
C ASP A 315 14.92 8.29 5.20
N VAL A 316 14.12 9.13 4.54
CA VAL A 316 13.75 8.96 3.13
C VAL A 316 14.95 9.20 2.20
N PHE A 317 15.88 10.08 2.55
CA PHE A 317 17.08 10.32 1.74
C PHE A 317 18.03 9.12 1.81
N GLU A 318 18.14 8.46 2.97
CA GLU A 318 18.86 7.20 3.10
C GLU A 318 18.18 6.06 2.32
N GLU A 319 16.84 6.03 2.26
CA GLU A 319 16.11 5.08 1.40
C GLU A 319 16.40 5.34 -0.07
N GLY A 320 16.45 6.60 -0.51
CA GLY A 320 16.83 6.99 -1.87
C GLY A 320 18.26 6.50 -2.22
N LYS A 321 19.25 6.73 -1.36
CA LYS A 321 20.61 6.20 -1.52
C LYS A 321 20.64 4.68 -1.65
N ALA A 322 19.88 3.98 -0.80
CA ALA A 322 19.78 2.51 -0.84
C ALA A 322 19.11 2.00 -2.13
N ASN A 323 18.07 2.69 -2.64
CA ASN A 323 17.43 2.33 -3.90
C ASN A 323 18.38 2.49 -5.10
N LYS A 324 19.17 3.58 -5.14
CA LYS A 324 20.19 3.80 -6.18
C LYS A 324 21.27 2.74 -6.12
N ALA A 325 21.84 2.48 -4.95
CA ALA A 325 22.87 1.46 -4.75
C ALA A 325 22.38 0.05 -5.16
N ALA A 326 21.11 -0.26 -4.92
CA ALA A 326 20.48 -1.52 -5.31
C ALA A 326 19.95 -1.54 -6.75
N LYS A 327 20.11 -0.46 -7.52
CA LYS A 327 19.62 -0.29 -8.90
C LYS A 327 18.12 -0.61 -9.05
N LYS A 328 17.33 -0.19 -8.06
CA LYS A 328 15.88 -0.47 -8.04
C LYS A 328 15.09 0.43 -9.00
N TYR A 329 15.62 1.58 -9.35
CA TYR A 329 15.08 2.50 -10.34
C TYR A 329 16.19 3.42 -10.85
N ASP A 330 15.89 4.26 -11.85
CA ASP A 330 16.83 5.24 -12.39
C ASP A 330 17.31 6.21 -11.31
N SER A 331 18.62 6.41 -11.25
CA SER A 331 19.25 7.21 -10.19
C SER A 331 18.95 8.70 -10.34
N ALA A 332 18.91 9.21 -11.58
CA ALA A 332 18.63 10.62 -11.84
C ALA A 332 17.19 10.98 -11.46
N SER A 333 16.23 10.11 -11.78
CA SER A 333 14.82 10.29 -11.39
C SER A 333 14.64 10.28 -9.86
N ILE A 334 15.36 9.40 -9.13
CA ILE A 334 15.34 9.37 -7.66
C ILE A 334 15.91 10.69 -7.10
N ASP A 335 17.03 11.16 -7.63
CA ASP A 335 17.68 12.38 -7.17
C ASP A 335 16.79 13.61 -7.45
N ALA A 336 16.21 13.70 -8.65
CA ALA A 336 15.27 14.78 -9.02
C ALA A 336 14.05 14.81 -8.08
N GLN A 337 13.46 13.64 -7.78
CA GLN A 337 12.33 13.54 -6.85
C GLN A 337 12.68 14.01 -5.43
N LEU A 338 13.80 13.54 -4.87
CA LEU A 338 14.20 13.87 -3.51
C LEU A 338 14.63 15.35 -3.39
N GLU A 339 15.30 15.88 -4.39
CA GLU A 339 15.66 17.30 -4.43
C GLU A 339 14.42 18.20 -4.55
N PHE A 340 13.41 17.76 -5.34
CA PHE A 340 12.12 18.44 -5.40
C PHE A 340 11.46 18.51 -4.03
N TYR A 341 11.37 17.39 -3.32
CA TYR A 341 10.76 17.37 -1.97
C TYR A 341 11.55 18.17 -0.94
N LYS A 342 12.88 18.14 -1.02
CA LYS A 342 13.73 18.95 -0.16
C LYS A 342 13.49 20.45 -0.34
N ARG A 343 13.33 20.91 -1.58
CA ARG A 343 12.98 22.30 -1.88
C ARG A 343 11.59 22.69 -1.36
N GLU A 344 10.68 21.72 -1.26
CA GLU A 344 9.36 21.89 -0.65
C GLU A 344 9.36 21.78 0.89
N GLY A 345 10.53 21.64 1.53
CA GLY A 345 10.67 21.64 2.98
C GLY A 345 10.73 20.25 3.62
N LEU A 346 10.83 19.14 2.84
CA LEU A 346 11.05 17.82 3.44
C LEU A 346 12.44 17.77 4.09
N THR A 347 12.45 17.49 5.40
CA THR A 347 13.66 17.38 6.21
C THR A 347 14.06 15.94 6.46
N HIS A 348 15.32 15.72 6.87
CA HIS A 348 15.77 14.44 7.38
C HIS A 348 14.90 13.97 8.55
N TYR A 349 14.78 12.65 8.68
CA TYR A 349 14.11 12.06 9.84
C TYR A 349 14.91 12.34 11.11
N SER A 350 14.22 12.86 12.12
CA SER A 350 14.76 13.05 13.47
C SER A 350 13.70 12.66 14.52
N PRO A 351 14.11 12.43 15.78
CA PRO A 351 13.17 12.21 16.89
C PRO A 351 12.16 13.35 17.12
N ASP A 352 12.43 14.55 16.62
CA ASP A 352 11.52 15.71 16.72
C ASP A 352 10.21 15.48 15.93
N LYS A 353 10.20 14.50 15.00
CA LYS A 353 9.00 14.09 14.24
C LYS A 353 8.07 13.14 15.04
N LEU A 354 8.40 12.79 16.29
CA LEU A 354 7.49 11.96 17.10
C LEU A 354 6.10 12.62 17.22
N PRO A 355 5.02 11.85 17.19
CA PRO A 355 4.91 10.39 17.30
C PRO A 355 5.22 9.60 16.02
N ILE A 356 5.59 10.26 14.93
CA ILE A 356 6.00 9.58 13.70
C ILE A 356 7.36 8.91 13.90
N THR A 357 7.41 7.60 13.72
CA THR A 357 8.59 6.78 14.03
C THR A 357 9.49 6.52 12.82
N SER A 358 9.08 6.92 11.62
CA SER A 358 9.88 6.78 10.38
C SER A 358 9.28 7.58 9.23
N ASP A 359 10.13 8.09 8.34
CA ASP A 359 9.71 8.63 7.04
C ASP A 359 9.54 7.52 5.98
N VAL A 360 10.06 6.32 6.25
CA VAL A 360 10.10 5.21 5.29
C VAL A 360 9.13 4.10 5.71
N PRO A 361 8.02 3.93 5.00
CA PRO A 361 7.10 2.83 5.24
C PRO A 361 7.59 1.52 4.60
N GLU A 362 7.10 0.40 5.10
CA GLU A 362 7.15 -0.89 4.42
C GLU A 362 5.78 -1.16 3.78
N GLY A 363 5.55 -0.53 2.63
CA GLY A 363 4.26 -0.46 1.96
C GLY A 363 3.74 -1.78 1.38
N CYS A 364 4.40 -2.91 1.64
CA CYS A 364 3.92 -4.20 1.18
C CYS A 364 2.61 -4.66 1.88
N VAL A 365 2.27 -4.04 3.01
CA VAL A 365 0.96 -4.15 3.68
C VAL A 365 0.47 -2.75 4.01
N ILE A 366 -0.80 -2.46 3.67
CA ILE A 366 -1.50 -1.23 4.03
C ILE A 366 -2.87 -1.63 4.58
N VAL A 367 -3.21 -1.14 5.76
CA VAL A 367 -4.51 -1.36 6.39
C VAL A 367 -5.18 -0.01 6.58
N ARG A 368 -6.42 0.15 6.12
CA ARG A 368 -7.09 1.45 6.19
C ARG A 368 -8.61 1.36 6.29
N GLU A 369 -9.18 2.35 6.92
CA GLU A 369 -10.58 2.72 6.87
C GLU A 369 -10.83 3.68 5.71
N HIS A 370 -11.92 3.48 4.97
CA HIS A 370 -12.24 4.26 3.77
C HIS A 370 -13.10 5.48 4.12
N ILE A 371 -12.47 6.51 4.68
CA ILE A 371 -13.08 7.82 4.93
C ILE A 371 -12.44 8.88 4.02
N PRO A 372 -13.08 10.04 3.76
CA PRO A 372 -12.59 11.04 2.83
C PRO A 372 -11.11 11.40 3.00
N ILE A 373 -10.64 11.59 4.25
CA ILE A 373 -9.23 11.99 4.46
C ILE A 373 -8.23 10.86 4.16
N THR A 374 -8.53 9.60 4.45
CA THR A 374 -7.64 8.48 4.11
C THR A 374 -7.66 8.18 2.62
N ASN A 375 -8.81 8.42 1.96
CA ASN A 375 -8.93 8.32 0.51
C ASN A 375 -8.13 9.44 -0.17
N LEU A 376 -8.19 10.68 0.32
CA LEU A 376 -7.37 11.79 -0.14
C LEU A 376 -5.87 11.46 0.05
N PHE A 377 -5.47 10.98 1.23
CA PHE A 377 -4.08 10.62 1.51
C PHE A 377 -3.52 9.64 0.48
N THR A 378 -4.22 8.54 0.22
CA THR A 378 -3.73 7.53 -0.74
C THR A 378 -3.83 8.00 -2.19
N CYS A 379 -4.77 8.87 -2.50
CA CYS A 379 -4.91 9.54 -3.78
C CYS A 379 -3.70 10.45 -4.07
N LEU A 380 -3.35 11.35 -3.14
CA LEU A 380 -2.19 12.22 -3.28
C LEU A 380 -0.88 11.42 -3.28
N TRP A 381 -0.79 10.36 -2.49
CA TRP A 381 0.35 9.46 -2.52
C TRP A 381 0.50 8.76 -3.90
N PHE A 382 -0.62 8.35 -4.51
CA PHE A 382 -0.62 7.83 -5.87
C PHE A 382 -0.17 8.88 -6.89
N ASN A 383 -0.65 10.13 -6.78
CA ASN A 383 -0.28 11.21 -7.69
C ASN A 383 1.24 11.49 -7.67
N GLU A 384 1.88 11.42 -6.49
CA GLU A 384 3.34 11.53 -6.38
C GLU A 384 4.07 10.34 -7.04
N VAL A 385 3.52 9.12 -6.92
CA VAL A 385 4.05 7.93 -7.62
C VAL A 385 3.86 8.05 -9.13
N ASP A 386 2.74 8.59 -9.59
CA ASP A 386 2.46 8.83 -11.01
C ASP A 386 3.39 9.90 -11.60
N ARG A 387 3.62 10.99 -10.84
CA ARG A 387 4.46 12.12 -11.26
C ARG A 387 5.96 11.78 -11.30
N PHE A 388 6.47 11.06 -10.32
CA PHE A 388 7.90 10.81 -10.13
C PHE A 388 8.29 9.35 -10.37
N THR A 389 8.58 8.61 -9.32
CA THR A 389 9.05 7.23 -9.42
C THR A 389 8.05 6.22 -8.86
N PRO A 390 8.04 4.95 -9.33
CA PRO A 390 7.19 3.90 -8.78
C PRO A 390 7.63 3.44 -7.37
N ARG A 391 8.63 4.14 -6.78
CA ARG A 391 9.13 3.88 -5.43
C ARG A 391 8.27 4.63 -4.41
N ASP A 392 7.11 4.05 -4.09
CA ASP A 392 6.10 4.60 -3.17
C ASP A 392 6.66 5.01 -1.80
N GLN A 393 7.73 4.35 -1.34
CA GLN A 393 8.42 4.70 -0.10
C GLN A 393 9.03 6.10 -0.11
N LEU A 394 9.43 6.63 -1.29
CA LEU A 394 10.07 7.94 -1.41
C LEU A 394 9.10 9.10 -1.31
N SER A 395 7.83 8.89 -1.65
CA SER A 395 6.80 9.93 -1.65
C SER A 395 5.89 9.91 -0.42
N PHE A 396 5.94 8.86 0.39
CA PHE A 396 5.05 8.69 1.54
C PHE A 396 5.16 9.85 2.54
N SER A 397 6.39 10.17 2.97
CA SER A 397 6.61 11.18 4.03
C SER A 397 6.19 12.58 3.59
N THR A 398 6.48 12.97 2.34
CA THR A 398 6.08 14.32 1.86
C THR A 398 4.55 14.47 1.84
N VAL A 399 3.81 13.44 1.42
CA VAL A 399 2.34 13.49 1.43
C VAL A 399 1.79 13.47 2.85
N ARG A 400 2.31 12.58 3.70
CA ARG A 400 1.93 12.50 5.11
C ARG A 400 2.13 13.83 5.83
N ASP A 401 3.34 14.41 5.73
CA ASP A 401 3.71 15.62 6.45
C ASP A 401 2.85 16.82 6.01
N LYS A 402 2.59 16.95 4.70
CA LYS A 402 1.72 18.02 4.17
C LYS A 402 0.27 17.89 4.69
N ILE A 403 -0.28 16.68 4.73
CA ILE A 403 -1.64 16.46 5.23
C ILE A 403 -1.70 16.64 6.75
N MET A 404 -0.75 16.07 7.50
CA MET A 404 -0.72 16.17 8.96
C MET A 404 -0.41 17.58 9.48
N ALA A 405 0.14 18.45 8.65
CA ALA A 405 0.27 19.87 8.99
C ALA A 405 -1.08 20.63 9.05
N ILE A 406 -2.14 20.06 8.45
CA ILE A 406 -3.46 20.69 8.34
C ILE A 406 -4.51 19.94 9.16
N VAL A 407 -4.46 18.61 9.17
CA VAL A 407 -5.47 17.74 9.80
C VAL A 407 -4.83 16.65 10.65
N ASP A 408 -5.51 16.23 11.71
CA ASP A 408 -5.11 15.10 12.55
C ASP A 408 -5.45 13.77 11.84
N LEU A 409 -4.55 13.33 10.96
CA LEU A 409 -4.64 12.02 10.34
C LEU A 409 -4.24 10.93 11.35
N LYS A 410 -5.19 10.10 11.77
CA LYS A 410 -4.98 9.00 12.73
C LYS A 410 -4.18 7.86 12.09
N LEU A 411 -2.85 8.04 12.03
CA LEU A 411 -1.90 7.12 11.41
C LEU A 411 -1.22 6.25 12.48
N ASN A 412 -1.38 4.93 12.40
CA ASN A 412 -0.61 3.95 13.16
C ASN A 412 0.59 3.44 12.33
N MET A 413 1.80 3.85 12.69
CA MET A 413 3.03 3.35 12.09
C MET A 413 3.68 2.30 13.00
N PHE A 414 3.40 1.03 12.74
CA PHE A 414 3.82 -0.09 13.59
C PHE A 414 5.14 -0.73 13.13
N ASP A 415 5.74 -1.56 13.98
CA ASP A 415 7.02 -2.21 13.72
C ASP A 415 6.93 -3.31 12.65
N ASP A 416 7.97 -3.43 11.80
CA ASP A 416 8.05 -4.48 10.77
C ASP A 416 7.99 -5.91 11.36
N CYS A 417 8.43 -6.12 12.60
CA CYS A 417 8.31 -7.42 13.24
C CYS A 417 6.85 -7.81 13.52
N GLN A 418 5.97 -6.85 13.79
CA GLN A 418 4.53 -7.10 13.93
C GLN A 418 3.91 -7.49 12.58
N ARG A 419 4.28 -6.79 11.49
CA ARG A 419 3.86 -7.17 10.14
C ARG A 419 4.20 -8.62 9.83
N ARG A 420 5.41 -9.06 10.18
CA ARG A 420 5.89 -10.44 9.97
C ARG A 420 5.17 -11.50 10.79
N ASN A 421 4.32 -11.09 11.72
CA ASN A 421 3.46 -11.99 12.46
C ASN A 421 2.24 -12.44 11.64
N PHE A 422 1.66 -11.54 10.82
CA PHE A 422 0.43 -11.83 10.09
C PHE A 422 0.60 -12.02 8.58
N VAL A 423 1.80 -11.77 8.02
CA VAL A 423 2.13 -12.13 6.64
C VAL A 423 3.49 -12.82 6.56
N ASN A 424 3.53 -13.92 5.79
CA ASN A 424 4.78 -14.57 5.38
C ASN A 424 5.24 -14.01 4.05
N GLN A 425 6.54 -13.74 3.93
CA GLN A 425 7.12 -13.22 2.70
C GLN A 425 7.89 -14.32 1.95
N VAL A 426 7.51 -14.55 0.70
CA VAL A 426 8.26 -15.38 -0.25
C VAL A 426 9.20 -14.46 -1.04
N TYR A 427 10.48 -14.82 -1.13
CA TYR A 427 11.48 -14.00 -1.81
C TYR A 427 11.50 -14.27 -3.32
N HIS A 428 11.67 -13.23 -4.13
CA HIS A 428 11.78 -13.33 -5.59
C HIS A 428 12.82 -14.36 -6.09
N LYS A 429 13.93 -14.57 -5.39
CA LYS A 429 14.92 -15.59 -5.77
C LYS A 429 14.38 -17.00 -5.74
N ASP A 430 13.51 -17.32 -4.80
CA ASP A 430 12.89 -18.65 -4.68
C ASP A 430 11.81 -18.83 -5.73
N VAL A 431 11.09 -17.76 -6.05
CA VAL A 431 10.13 -17.70 -7.16
C VAL A 431 10.82 -17.89 -8.52
N MET A 432 11.93 -17.21 -8.76
CA MET A 432 12.72 -17.40 -9.98
C MET A 432 13.26 -18.82 -10.13
N ARG A 433 13.71 -19.45 -9.04
CA ARG A 433 14.15 -20.85 -9.04
C ARG A 433 13.01 -21.83 -9.32
N GLN A 434 11.84 -21.61 -8.73
CA GLN A 434 10.67 -22.44 -8.98
C GLN A 434 10.17 -22.29 -10.43
N LYS A 435 10.17 -21.09 -10.98
CA LYS A 435 9.81 -20.84 -12.40
C LYS A 435 10.81 -21.41 -13.40
N SER A 436 12.10 -21.49 -13.06
CA SER A 436 13.14 -22.06 -13.94
C SER A 436 13.29 -23.58 -13.81
N SER A 437 12.64 -24.23 -12.84
CA SER A 437 12.63 -25.67 -12.72
C SER A 437 11.73 -26.27 -13.81
N PRO A 438 12.22 -27.25 -14.61
CA PRO A 438 11.37 -27.92 -15.59
C PRO A 438 10.19 -28.62 -14.88
N PRO A 439 9.01 -28.68 -15.51
CA PRO A 439 7.86 -29.34 -14.91
C PRO A 439 8.23 -30.80 -14.59
N PRO A 440 7.72 -31.36 -13.49
CA PRO A 440 7.96 -32.75 -13.13
C PRO A 440 7.53 -33.62 -14.31
N ARG A 441 8.50 -34.38 -14.87
CA ARG A 441 8.18 -35.35 -15.91
C ARG A 441 7.20 -36.35 -15.28
N LEU A 442 5.97 -36.36 -15.75
CA LEU A 442 5.04 -37.45 -15.53
C LEU A 442 5.71 -38.70 -16.08
N SER A 443 6.18 -39.56 -15.20
CA SER A 443 6.58 -40.91 -15.54
C SER A 443 5.32 -41.65 -15.97
N SER A 444 5.10 -41.70 -17.28
CA SER A 444 4.13 -42.60 -17.86
C SER A 444 4.63 -44.07 -17.65
N ASN A 445 4.17 -44.69 -16.58
CA ASN A 445 4.24 -46.12 -16.47
C ASN A 445 3.28 -46.73 -17.50
N ILE A 446 3.80 -46.93 -18.72
CA ILE A 446 3.18 -47.83 -19.67
C ILE A 446 3.70 -49.21 -19.30
N GLU A 447 2.89 -49.96 -18.57
CA GLU A 447 3.01 -51.44 -18.47
C GLU A 447 2.69 -52.04 -19.84
N SER A 448 3.74 -52.32 -20.62
CA SER A 448 3.61 -53.23 -21.76
C SER A 448 3.88 -54.67 -21.27
N ARG A 449 2.77 -55.38 -21.02
CA ARG A 449 2.80 -56.85 -21.07
C ARG A 449 3.20 -57.30 -22.46
N SER A 450 4.30 -58.04 -22.56
CA SER A 450 4.56 -58.97 -23.68
C SER A 450 5.35 -60.16 -23.20
N SER A 451 4.87 -61.27 -23.60
CA SER A 451 5.18 -62.65 -23.25
C SER A 451 6.50 -63.18 -23.85
N ASN A 452 7.12 -64.12 -23.09
CA ASN A 452 7.88 -65.31 -23.45
C ASN A 452 8.88 -65.32 -24.62
N SER A 453 10.15 -65.59 -24.31
CA SER A 453 10.75 -66.88 -24.69
C SER A 453 12.18 -67.02 -24.13
N GLN A 454 12.49 -68.27 -23.80
CA GLN A 454 13.72 -68.87 -23.24
C GLN A 454 14.96 -68.63 -24.13
N SER A 455 16.14 -68.47 -23.56
CA SER A 455 17.23 -69.51 -23.50
C SER A 455 18.54 -68.91 -23.03
N ASP A 456 19.05 -69.44 -21.97
CA ASP A 456 20.34 -70.09 -21.72
C ASP A 456 21.68 -69.38 -21.88
N ARG A 457 22.45 -69.57 -20.80
CA ARG A 457 23.92 -69.74 -20.62
C ARG A 457 24.74 -68.57 -20.07
N THR A 458 24.96 -68.75 -18.76
CA THR A 458 26.27 -68.78 -18.06
C THR A 458 27.42 -67.86 -18.56
N THR A 459 27.84 -67.01 -17.68
CA THR A 459 29.18 -67.11 -17.04
C THR A 459 29.31 -66.14 -15.85
N ARG A 460 29.86 -66.70 -14.84
CA ARG A 460 30.28 -66.24 -13.52
C ARG A 460 31.48 -65.30 -13.64
N PHE A 461 31.49 -64.13 -12.95
CA PHE A 461 32.67 -63.66 -12.24
C PHE A 461 32.31 -62.72 -11.07
N GLN A 462 33.03 -62.90 -9.97
CA GLN A 462 32.83 -62.29 -8.67
C GLN A 462 33.65 -60.97 -8.49
N PRO A 463 33.53 -60.29 -7.32
CA PRO A 463 33.58 -58.85 -7.20
C PRO A 463 34.93 -58.29 -6.71
N GLY A 464 35.26 -57.10 -7.12
CA GLY A 464 36.41 -56.31 -6.63
C GLY A 464 35.97 -55.21 -5.62
N LYS A 465 36.67 -55.14 -4.50
CA LYS A 465 36.49 -54.27 -3.34
C LYS A 465 36.85 -52.80 -3.61
N PRO A 466 36.38 -51.87 -2.75
CA PRO A 466 36.44 -50.43 -2.98
C PRO A 466 37.80 -49.79 -2.59
N VAL A 467 38.20 -48.74 -3.30
CA VAL A 467 39.35 -47.91 -2.97
C VAL A 467 38.88 -46.58 -2.33
N ARG A 468 39.57 -46.28 -1.27
CA ARG A 468 39.39 -45.15 -0.33
C ARG A 468 39.86 -43.81 -0.87
N ASN A 469 39.04 -42.78 -0.63
CA ASN A 469 39.34 -41.41 -0.20
C ASN A 469 40.67 -40.74 -0.55
N GLY A 470 40.56 -39.67 -1.32
CA GLY A 470 41.51 -38.57 -1.33
C GLY A 470 40.87 -37.25 -0.83
N ARG A 471 41.28 -36.81 0.38
CA ARG A 471 40.96 -35.48 0.92
C ARG A 471 41.78 -34.41 0.20
N TYR A 472 41.15 -33.45 -0.46
CA TYR A 472 41.82 -32.22 -0.90
C TYR A 472 41.76 -31.16 0.19
N LYS A 473 42.94 -30.75 0.68
CA LYS A 473 43.16 -29.61 1.59
C LYS A 473 43.17 -28.32 0.78
N LYS A 474 42.42 -27.31 1.23
CA LYS A 474 42.55 -25.91 0.75
C LYS A 474 43.83 -25.25 1.25
N PRO A 475 44.52 -24.43 0.45
CA PRO A 475 45.63 -23.63 0.92
C PRO A 475 45.15 -22.39 1.69
N ARG A 476 45.82 -22.13 2.83
CA ARG A 476 45.73 -20.89 3.59
C ARG A 476 46.66 -19.85 2.96
N SER A 477 46.15 -18.70 2.54
CA SER A 477 47.00 -17.55 2.23
C SER A 477 47.28 -16.75 3.50
N ARG A 478 48.55 -16.59 3.82
CA ARG A 478 49.08 -15.70 4.86
C ARG A 478 49.17 -14.29 4.30
N CYS A 479 48.49 -13.32 4.93
CA CYS A 479 48.82 -11.91 4.77
C CYS A 479 50.01 -11.56 5.67
N ARG A 480 51.09 -11.02 5.08
CA ARG A 480 52.19 -10.36 5.78
C ARG A 480 51.84 -8.88 6.02
N HIS A 481 52.03 -8.47 7.25
CA HIS A 481 52.16 -7.05 7.63
C HIS A 481 53.49 -6.50 7.11
N SER A 482 53.46 -5.33 6.55
CA SER A 482 54.59 -4.40 6.59
C SER A 482 54.07 -2.99 6.74
N GLY A 483 54.57 -2.33 7.70
CA GLY A 483 54.28 -1.07 8.23
C GLY A 483 55.17 0.08 7.74
N ARG A 484 54.82 1.25 8.26
CA ARG A 484 55.58 2.53 8.29
C ARG A 484 55.53 3.35 6.97
N LYS A 485 55.37 4.64 6.98
CA LYS A 485 55.44 5.80 7.87
C LYS A 485 55.01 7.05 7.12
N THR A 486 54.37 7.99 7.85
CA THR A 486 54.46 9.46 7.81
C THR A 486 54.60 10.20 6.46
N PHE A 487 53.61 11.03 6.11
CA PHE A 487 53.55 12.51 6.32
C PHE A 487 52.12 12.94 6.30
#